data_ea5d39b266a50b47b74de5831a65e112
#
_entry.id   ea5d39b266a50b47b74de5831a65e112
#
_cell.length_a   1.000
_cell.length_b   1.000
_cell.length_c   1.000
_cell.angle_alpha   90.00
_cell.angle_beta   90.00
_cell.angle_gamma   90.00
#
_symmetry.space_group_name_H-M   'P 1'
#
loop_
_entity.id
_entity.type
_entity.pdbx_description
1 polymer ?
#
loop_
_entity_poly.entity_id
_entity_poly.type
_entity_poly.pdbx_seq_one_letter_code
_entity_poly.pdbx_strand_id
1 'polypeptide(L)'
;MQHKVKVTVIDKKLYPELQHQYCTDPNAGVCPCYHIGDTFIFERYGTADDFWHMGQHTLTKSAYPAHTIAGGSEFTHCSEAWDAIARYIYTGLQGGSIMRGWMNDERVMITCCSDGTRPVIFKIQRMDYQVLYLSGVAEGADREAIRRELMQIDDVTEVRFTDTWAEVFVEKEVCEEQLCQAVTAAGAYSIQRVD
;
A
#
# COMPACT_ATOMS: atom_id res chain seq x y z
N MET A 1 9.91 5.19 13.44
CA MET A 1 8.70 4.59 12.84
C MET A 1 8.59 4.98 11.39
N GLN A 2 8.03 4.14 10.55
CA GLN A 2 8.06 4.36 9.10
C GLN A 2 6.69 4.12 8.53
N HIS A 3 6.23 5.09 7.74
CA HIS A 3 5.01 4.96 6.98
C HIS A 3 5.19 3.92 5.86
N LYS A 4 4.10 3.28 5.48
CA LYS A 4 4.00 2.50 4.25
C LYS A 4 3.31 3.32 3.18
N VAL A 5 3.47 2.90 1.94
CA VAL A 5 2.76 3.50 0.81
C VAL A 5 2.09 2.41 0.00
N LYS A 6 0.78 2.55 -0.16
CA LYS A 6 -0.04 1.70 -1.02
C LYS A 6 -0.18 2.34 -2.39
N VAL A 7 0.15 1.60 -3.43
CA VAL A 7 -0.09 1.98 -4.82
C VAL A 7 -1.14 1.06 -5.40
N THR A 8 -2.21 1.62 -5.93
CA THR A 8 -3.31 0.86 -6.54
C THR A 8 -3.48 1.29 -7.99
N VAL A 9 -3.59 0.34 -8.90
CA VAL A 9 -4.01 0.59 -10.28
C VAL A 9 -5.51 0.84 -10.30
N ILE A 10 -5.91 2.08 -10.58
CA ILE A 10 -7.33 2.47 -10.52
C ILE A 10 -8.00 2.56 -11.87
N ASP A 11 -7.21 2.73 -12.94
CA ASP A 11 -7.76 2.81 -14.29
C ASP A 11 -6.67 2.55 -15.35
N LYS A 12 -7.08 2.28 -16.59
CA LYS A 12 -6.22 2.14 -17.77
C LYS A 12 -6.90 2.86 -18.93
N LYS A 13 -6.15 3.64 -19.67
CA LYS A 13 -6.65 4.32 -20.87
C LYS A 13 -6.00 3.77 -22.12
N LEU A 14 -6.62 4.04 -23.24
CA LEU A 14 -6.12 3.74 -24.57
C LEU A 14 -6.46 4.93 -25.49
N TYR A 15 -5.48 5.36 -26.24
CA TYR A 15 -5.64 6.36 -27.31
C TYR A 15 -5.30 5.71 -28.65
N PRO A 16 -6.29 5.03 -29.29
CA PRO A 16 -6.06 4.25 -30.52
C PRO A 16 -5.50 5.10 -31.64
N GLU A 17 -5.94 6.37 -31.75
CA GLU A 17 -5.48 7.32 -32.74
C GLU A 17 -3.99 7.64 -32.62
N LEU A 18 -3.48 7.71 -31.38
CA LEU A 18 -2.05 7.91 -31.14
C LEU A 18 -1.24 6.65 -31.45
N GLN A 19 -1.76 5.48 -31.10
CA GLN A 19 -1.11 4.22 -31.45
C GLN A 19 -1.05 4.05 -32.98
N HIS A 20 -2.14 4.35 -33.65
CA HIS A 20 -2.22 4.21 -35.11
C HIS A 20 -1.25 5.16 -35.83
N GLN A 21 -1.04 6.35 -35.29
CA GLN A 21 -0.17 7.37 -35.89
C GLN A 21 1.31 7.17 -35.59
N TYR A 22 1.66 6.70 -34.37
CA TYR A 22 3.03 6.79 -33.85
C TYR A 22 3.65 5.44 -33.46
N CYS A 23 2.87 4.39 -33.22
CA CYS A 23 3.40 3.11 -32.79
C CYS A 23 3.72 2.19 -33.97
N THR A 24 4.77 1.38 -33.82
CA THR A 24 5.11 0.34 -34.81
C THR A 24 4.00 -0.69 -34.92
N ASP A 25 3.37 -1.06 -33.79
CA ASP A 25 2.13 -1.83 -33.78
C ASP A 25 0.95 -0.89 -33.48
N PRO A 26 0.16 -0.53 -34.47
CA PRO A 26 -0.98 0.36 -34.31
C PRO A 26 -2.14 -0.28 -33.52
N ASN A 27 -2.10 -1.58 -33.29
CA ASN A 27 -3.13 -2.34 -32.58
C ASN A 27 -2.61 -2.95 -31.26
N ALA A 28 -1.54 -2.38 -30.68
CA ALA A 28 -0.93 -2.87 -29.45
C ALA A 28 -1.89 -2.91 -28.24
N GLY A 29 -2.99 -2.13 -28.28
CA GLY A 29 -4.05 -2.14 -27.27
C GLY A 29 -3.64 -1.52 -25.93
N VAL A 30 -4.38 -1.85 -24.87
CA VAL A 30 -4.12 -1.38 -23.49
C VAL A 30 -2.84 -1.98 -22.93
N CYS A 31 -2.25 -1.32 -21.93
CA CYS A 31 -1.04 -1.82 -21.26
C CYS A 31 -1.25 -3.25 -20.72
N PRO A 32 -0.38 -4.21 -21.07
CA PRO A 32 -0.50 -5.59 -20.59
C PRO A 32 0.14 -5.81 -19.20
N CYS A 33 0.93 -4.84 -18.68
CA CYS A 33 1.73 -5.04 -17.46
C CYS A 33 0.91 -5.04 -16.17
N TYR A 34 -0.23 -4.31 -16.16
CA TYR A 34 -1.01 -4.11 -14.96
C TYR A 34 -2.50 -4.36 -15.21
N HIS A 35 -3.22 -4.74 -14.13
CA HIS A 35 -4.67 -4.89 -14.12
C HIS A 35 -5.30 -3.88 -13.16
N ILE A 36 -6.50 -3.42 -13.48
CA ILE A 36 -7.26 -2.55 -12.56
C ILE A 36 -7.51 -3.34 -11.27
N GLY A 37 -7.20 -2.72 -10.12
CA GLY A 37 -7.25 -3.34 -8.82
C GLY A 37 -5.92 -3.92 -8.32
N ASP A 38 -4.89 -4.01 -9.17
CA ASP A 38 -3.55 -4.40 -8.69
C ASP A 38 -3.09 -3.43 -7.60
N THR A 39 -2.57 -3.99 -6.51
CA THR A 39 -2.15 -3.24 -5.34
C THR A 39 -0.75 -3.64 -4.93
N PHE A 40 0.07 -2.64 -4.61
CA PHE A 40 1.47 -2.78 -4.22
C PHE A 40 1.73 -2.01 -2.93
N ILE A 41 2.41 -2.63 -1.96
CA ILE A 41 2.80 -1.99 -0.70
C ILE A 41 4.31 -1.76 -0.73
N PHE A 42 4.70 -0.51 -0.48
CA PHE A 42 6.09 -0.09 -0.36
C PHE A 42 6.44 0.16 1.09
N GLU A 43 7.59 -0.36 1.50
CA GLU A 43 8.21 -0.14 2.81
C GLU A 43 9.66 0.27 2.62
N ARG A 44 10.18 1.13 3.48
CA ARG A 44 11.56 1.62 3.33
C ARG A 44 12.61 0.68 3.90
N TYR A 45 12.27 -0.06 4.95
CA TYR A 45 13.17 -0.96 5.64
C TYR A 45 12.38 -2.20 6.12
N GLY A 46 11.94 -3.02 5.20
CA GLY A 46 11.26 -4.26 5.52
C GLY A 46 12.22 -5.26 6.15
N THR A 47 12.86 -6.08 5.34
CA THR A 47 13.99 -6.91 5.73
C THR A 47 15.29 -6.32 5.18
N ALA A 48 16.45 -6.76 5.67
CA ALA A 48 17.75 -6.30 5.17
C ALA A 48 17.92 -6.50 3.66
N ASP A 49 17.28 -7.53 3.11
CA ASP A 49 17.30 -7.84 1.68
C ASP A 49 16.44 -6.84 0.88
N ASP A 50 15.36 -6.34 1.45
CA ASP A 50 14.46 -5.39 0.78
C ASP A 50 15.12 -4.02 0.56
N PHE A 51 16.08 -3.63 1.38
CA PHE A 51 16.78 -2.36 1.24
C PHE A 51 17.52 -2.21 -0.10
N TRP A 52 18.18 -3.27 -0.57
CA TRP A 52 18.91 -3.29 -1.83
C TRP A 52 18.01 -3.42 -3.06
N HIS A 53 16.78 -3.80 -2.84
CA HIS A 53 15.78 -3.99 -3.88
C HIS A 53 14.83 -2.81 -4.04
N MET A 54 15.02 -1.73 -3.27
CA MET A 54 14.24 -0.51 -3.43
C MET A 54 14.30 -0.02 -4.88
N GLY A 55 13.18 -0.08 -5.56
CA GLY A 55 13.03 0.26 -6.96
C GLY A 55 12.97 -0.93 -7.92
N GLN A 56 13.35 -2.14 -7.53
CA GLN A 56 13.24 -3.33 -8.38
C GLN A 56 12.44 -4.49 -7.76
N HIS A 57 12.48 -4.67 -6.45
CA HIS A 57 11.87 -5.83 -5.79
C HIS A 57 11.13 -5.52 -4.48
N THR A 58 11.05 -4.27 -4.08
CA THR A 58 10.31 -3.84 -2.87
C THR A 58 8.81 -3.71 -3.09
N LEU A 59 8.31 -4.14 -4.23
CA LEU A 59 6.90 -4.32 -4.47
C LEU A 59 6.46 -5.62 -3.83
N THR A 60 6.07 -5.56 -2.57
CA THR A 60 5.36 -6.67 -1.95
C THR A 60 3.92 -6.62 -2.47
N LYS A 61 3.51 -7.62 -3.26
CA LYS A 61 2.09 -7.82 -3.54
C LYS A 61 1.40 -8.03 -2.22
N SER A 62 0.51 -7.12 -1.85
CA SER A 62 -0.50 -7.46 -0.86
C SER A 62 -1.30 -8.66 -1.38
N ALA A 63 -1.86 -9.47 -0.48
CA ALA A 63 -2.51 -10.76 -0.74
C ALA A 63 -3.77 -10.73 -1.65
N TYR A 64 -3.89 -9.77 -2.53
CA TYR A 64 -4.84 -9.82 -3.64
C TYR A 64 -4.44 -10.96 -4.57
N PRO A 65 -5.43 -11.66 -5.15
CA PRO A 65 -5.16 -12.84 -5.96
C PRO A 65 -4.05 -12.50 -6.96
N ALA A 66 -3.00 -13.30 -6.90
CA ALA A 66 -1.85 -13.15 -7.75
C ALA A 66 -2.30 -13.13 -9.20
N HIS A 67 -2.30 -11.99 -9.84
CA HIS A 67 -2.36 -11.92 -11.28
C HIS A 67 -1.02 -12.44 -11.79
N THR A 68 -0.98 -13.71 -12.10
CA THR A 68 0.08 -14.28 -12.91
C THR A 68 -0.01 -13.61 -14.27
N ILE A 69 0.93 -12.75 -14.58
CA ILE A 69 1.16 -12.32 -15.95
C ILE A 69 1.38 -13.60 -16.77
N ALA A 70 0.73 -13.69 -17.92
CA ALA A 70 0.94 -14.78 -18.86
C ALA A 70 2.46 -14.92 -19.11
N GLY A 71 3.08 -15.96 -18.52
CA GLY A 71 4.52 -16.15 -18.54
C GLY A 71 5.19 -16.46 -17.19
N GLY A 72 4.42 -16.45 -16.08
CA GLY A 72 4.87 -16.95 -14.77
C GLY A 72 5.83 -16.06 -13.98
N SER A 73 6.06 -14.80 -14.35
CA SER A 73 6.78 -13.87 -13.49
C SER A 73 5.82 -13.19 -12.54
N GLU A 74 6.12 -13.24 -11.25
CA GLU A 74 5.25 -12.69 -10.20
C GLU A 74 5.13 -11.18 -10.22
N PHE A 75 6.01 -10.48 -10.93
CA PHE A 75 6.01 -9.03 -11.07
C PHE A 75 6.83 -8.58 -12.27
N THR A 76 6.26 -7.70 -13.09
CA THR A 76 7.01 -7.01 -14.15
C THR A 76 7.30 -5.59 -13.69
N HIS A 77 8.58 -5.27 -13.48
CA HIS A 77 9.00 -3.89 -13.29
C HIS A 77 8.77 -3.14 -14.61
N CYS A 78 8.02 -2.05 -14.54
CA CYS A 78 7.85 -1.11 -15.63
C CYS A 78 8.55 0.20 -15.27
N SER A 79 9.63 0.53 -15.96
CA SER A 79 10.40 1.76 -15.71
C SER A 79 9.56 3.03 -15.93
N GLU A 80 8.66 3.01 -16.90
CA GLU A 80 7.78 4.16 -17.18
C GLU A 80 6.75 4.39 -16.08
N ALA A 81 6.27 3.32 -15.45
CA ALA A 81 5.45 3.44 -14.25
C ALA A 81 6.29 3.93 -13.07
N TRP A 82 7.48 3.35 -12.87
CA TRP A 82 8.37 3.71 -11.76
C TRP A 82 8.76 5.18 -11.78
N ASP A 83 9.17 5.71 -12.92
CA ASP A 83 9.53 7.13 -13.09
C ASP A 83 8.40 8.07 -12.65
N ALA A 84 7.16 7.68 -12.93
CA ALA A 84 6.00 8.50 -12.58
C ALA A 84 5.64 8.44 -11.09
N ILE A 85 5.77 7.26 -10.45
CA ILE A 85 5.25 7.02 -9.09
C ILE A 85 6.31 7.17 -7.99
N ALA A 86 7.60 6.92 -8.29
CA ALA A 86 8.66 6.81 -7.28
C ALA A 86 8.76 8.03 -6.34
N ARG A 87 8.72 9.24 -6.89
CA ARG A 87 8.80 10.49 -6.11
C ARG A 87 7.70 10.61 -5.05
N TYR A 88 6.49 10.18 -5.40
CA TYR A 88 5.34 10.22 -4.49
C TYR A 88 5.43 9.14 -3.44
N ILE A 89 5.93 7.96 -3.81
CA ILE A 89 6.20 6.86 -2.87
C ILE A 89 7.21 7.32 -1.83
N TYR A 90 8.35 7.90 -2.24
CA TYR A 90 9.37 8.39 -1.31
C TYR A 90 8.84 9.48 -0.38
N THR A 91 8.02 10.40 -0.89
CA THR A 91 7.37 11.42 -0.05
C THR A 91 6.47 10.79 1.01
N GLY A 92 5.63 9.84 0.61
CA GLY A 92 4.75 9.12 1.53
C GLY A 92 5.51 8.32 2.59
N LEU A 93 6.57 7.61 2.20
CA LEU A 93 7.42 6.84 3.14
C LEU A 93 8.09 7.72 4.21
N GLN A 94 8.28 9.01 3.93
CA GLN A 94 8.81 9.97 4.89
C GLN A 94 7.73 10.63 5.76
N GLY A 95 6.46 10.24 5.62
CA GLY A 95 5.34 10.85 6.36
C GLY A 95 4.92 12.21 5.83
N GLY A 96 5.47 12.64 4.68
CA GLY A 96 5.13 13.91 4.06
C GLY A 96 3.73 13.92 3.44
N SER A 97 3.17 15.13 3.29
CA SER A 97 2.02 15.36 2.43
C SER A 97 2.43 15.11 0.98
N ILE A 98 1.74 14.19 0.29
CA ILE A 98 2.13 13.79 -1.06
C ILE A 98 1.81 14.91 -2.06
N MET A 99 0.61 15.51 -1.93
CA MET A 99 0.20 16.60 -2.82
C MET A 99 -0.75 17.57 -2.12
N ARG A 100 -0.20 18.32 -1.16
CA ARG A 100 -0.98 19.30 -0.36
C ARG A 100 -1.64 20.35 -1.25
N GLY A 101 -2.92 20.59 -0.99
CA GLY A 101 -3.70 21.63 -1.65
C GLY A 101 -4.19 21.29 -3.06
N TRP A 102 -3.86 20.10 -3.56
CA TRP A 102 -4.36 19.61 -4.83
C TRP A 102 -5.36 18.45 -4.67
N MET A 103 -5.04 17.48 -3.83
CA MET A 103 -5.91 16.35 -3.52
C MET A 103 -6.79 16.65 -2.29
N ASN A 104 -7.96 16.03 -2.22
CA ASN A 104 -8.85 16.12 -1.06
C ASN A 104 -8.24 15.51 0.21
N ASP A 105 -7.40 14.50 0.03
CA ASP A 105 -6.60 13.88 1.07
C ASP A 105 -5.12 14.10 0.74
N GLU A 106 -4.39 14.78 1.62
CA GLU A 106 -2.98 15.10 1.42
C GLU A 106 -2.05 13.87 1.44
N ARG A 107 -2.57 12.72 1.86
CA ARG A 107 -1.89 11.43 1.82
C ARG A 107 -1.97 10.76 0.46
N VAL A 108 -2.74 11.30 -0.47
CA VAL A 108 -3.08 10.67 -1.76
C VAL A 108 -2.50 11.48 -2.92
N MET A 109 -2.07 10.76 -3.95
CA MET A 109 -1.80 11.29 -5.29
C MET A 109 -2.38 10.37 -6.35
N ILE A 110 -2.97 10.97 -7.37
CA ILE A 110 -3.36 10.29 -8.61
C ILE A 110 -2.38 10.70 -9.69
N THR A 111 -1.71 9.72 -10.30
CA THR A 111 -0.77 9.93 -11.41
C THR A 111 -0.91 8.84 -12.45
N CYS A 112 -0.23 8.98 -13.58
CA CYS A 112 -0.17 7.94 -14.61
C CYS A 112 1.30 7.63 -14.99
N CYS A 113 1.53 6.47 -15.59
CA CYS A 113 2.82 6.17 -16.20
C CYS A 113 3.11 7.11 -17.37
N SER A 114 4.36 7.08 -17.85
CA SER A 114 4.83 7.95 -18.95
C SER A 114 4.40 7.50 -20.36
N ASP A 115 3.76 6.34 -20.51
CA ASP A 115 3.22 5.90 -21.81
C ASP A 115 1.99 6.75 -22.19
N GLY A 116 2.19 7.69 -23.10
CA GLY A 116 1.13 8.60 -23.57
C GLY A 116 0.08 7.94 -24.45
N THR A 117 0.31 6.72 -24.94
CA THR A 117 -0.62 6.04 -25.87
C THR A 117 -1.60 5.09 -25.15
N ARG A 118 -1.17 4.55 -24.00
CA ARG A 118 -1.95 3.61 -23.17
C ARG A 118 -1.65 3.75 -21.68
N PRO A 119 -1.83 4.94 -21.09
CA PRO A 119 -1.43 5.19 -19.72
C PRO A 119 -2.20 4.34 -18.71
N VAL A 120 -1.48 3.89 -17.69
CA VAL A 120 -2.02 3.27 -16.49
C VAL A 120 -2.13 4.32 -15.41
N ILE A 121 -3.28 4.41 -14.75
CA ILE A 121 -3.57 5.40 -13.71
C ILE A 121 -3.39 4.74 -12.35
N PHE A 122 -2.58 5.37 -11.52
CA PHE A 122 -2.24 4.91 -10.17
C PHE A 122 -2.79 5.85 -9.11
N LYS A 123 -3.37 5.28 -8.06
CA LYS A 123 -3.58 5.94 -6.77
C LYS A 123 -2.41 5.58 -5.87
N ILE A 124 -1.70 6.58 -5.39
CA ILE A 124 -0.62 6.45 -4.42
C ILE A 124 -1.13 6.98 -3.10
N GLN A 125 -1.07 6.20 -2.04
CA GLN A 125 -1.64 6.54 -0.74
C GLN A 125 -0.64 6.23 0.36
N ARG A 126 -0.25 7.25 1.15
CA ARG A 126 0.46 7.04 2.40
C ARG A 126 -0.47 6.32 3.37
N MET A 127 -0.01 5.22 3.93
CA MET A 127 -0.68 4.51 5.01
C MET A 127 -0.12 5.04 6.32
N ASP A 128 -0.99 5.54 7.16
CA ASP A 128 -0.63 5.95 8.50
C ASP A 128 -0.75 4.75 9.44
N TYR A 129 -0.30 4.90 10.67
CA TYR A 129 -0.39 3.86 11.69
C TYR A 129 -0.66 4.52 13.04
N GLN A 130 -1.30 3.76 13.91
CA GLN A 130 -1.57 4.11 15.30
C GLN A 130 -0.79 3.15 16.19
N VAL A 131 -0.24 3.65 17.26
CA VAL A 131 0.55 2.85 18.21
C VAL A 131 -0.29 2.57 19.43
N LEU A 132 -0.57 1.29 19.67
CA LEU A 132 -1.33 0.84 20.83
C LEU A 132 -0.38 0.31 21.89
N TYR A 133 -0.34 0.97 23.04
CA TYR A 133 0.34 0.46 24.24
C TYR A 133 -0.62 -0.43 24.98
N LEU A 134 -0.28 -1.71 25.05
CA LEU A 134 -1.16 -2.76 25.54
C LEU A 134 -0.74 -3.23 26.92
N SER A 135 -1.72 -3.68 27.73
CA SER A 135 -1.47 -4.36 29.00
C SER A 135 -2.15 -5.71 29.05
N GLY A 136 -1.55 -6.62 29.82
CA GLY A 136 -2.07 -7.99 29.99
C GLY A 136 -1.72 -8.95 28.86
N VAL A 137 -0.89 -8.52 27.90
CA VAL A 137 -0.55 -9.29 26.69
C VAL A 137 0.76 -10.05 26.90
N ALA A 138 0.69 -11.38 26.82
CA ALA A 138 1.85 -12.23 26.69
C ALA A 138 2.22 -12.46 25.22
N GLU A 139 3.31 -13.15 24.95
CA GLU A 139 3.71 -13.49 23.60
C GLU A 139 2.84 -14.61 23.00
N GLY A 140 2.87 -14.74 21.69
CA GLY A 140 2.26 -15.85 20.98
C GLY A 140 0.74 -15.72 20.80
N ALA A 141 -0.03 -16.60 21.47
CA ALA A 141 -1.47 -16.72 21.24
C ALA A 141 -2.27 -15.43 21.52
N ASP A 142 -1.85 -14.64 22.52
CA ASP A 142 -2.50 -13.38 22.87
C ASP A 142 -2.38 -12.35 21.75
N ARG A 143 -1.18 -12.20 21.19
CA ARG A 143 -0.91 -11.29 20.08
C ARG A 143 -1.70 -11.66 18.83
N GLU A 144 -1.82 -12.96 18.54
CA GLU A 144 -2.61 -13.45 17.42
C GLU A 144 -4.12 -13.21 17.61
N ALA A 145 -4.62 -13.36 18.83
CA ALA A 145 -6.01 -13.06 19.15
C ALA A 145 -6.31 -11.57 18.92
N ILE A 146 -5.46 -10.69 19.46
CA ILE A 146 -5.60 -9.23 19.28
C ILE A 146 -5.46 -8.84 17.81
N ARG A 147 -4.48 -9.40 17.09
CA ARG A 147 -4.31 -9.15 15.66
C ARG A 147 -5.57 -9.50 14.89
N ARG A 148 -6.14 -10.66 15.13
CA ARG A 148 -7.35 -11.13 14.45
C ARG A 148 -8.53 -10.17 14.65
N GLU A 149 -8.76 -9.69 15.87
CA GLU A 149 -9.86 -8.77 16.15
C GLU A 149 -9.61 -7.37 15.57
N LEU A 150 -8.39 -6.84 15.66
CA LEU A 150 -8.04 -5.56 15.04
C LEU A 150 -8.18 -5.61 13.51
N MET A 151 -7.83 -6.73 12.88
CA MET A 151 -7.96 -6.93 11.44
C MET A 151 -9.41 -7.08 10.96
N GLN A 152 -10.41 -7.15 11.87
CA GLN A 152 -11.83 -7.09 11.49
C GLN A 152 -12.31 -5.65 11.27
N ILE A 153 -11.54 -4.64 11.65
CA ILE A 153 -11.87 -3.23 11.41
C ILE A 153 -11.53 -2.91 9.96
N ASP A 154 -12.50 -2.44 9.19
CA ASP A 154 -12.41 -2.26 7.72
C ASP A 154 -11.19 -1.41 7.27
N ASP A 155 -10.87 -0.37 8.03
CA ASP A 155 -9.75 0.53 7.70
C ASP A 155 -8.38 0.01 8.19
N VAL A 156 -8.31 -1.11 8.94
CA VAL A 156 -7.06 -1.73 9.39
C VAL A 156 -6.51 -2.65 8.31
N THR A 157 -5.28 -2.44 7.91
CA THR A 157 -4.62 -3.19 6.83
C THR A 157 -3.55 -4.14 7.31
N GLU A 158 -2.93 -3.84 8.46
CA GLU A 158 -1.89 -4.66 9.06
C GLU A 158 -1.75 -4.33 10.54
N VAL A 159 -1.35 -5.33 11.34
CA VAL A 159 -0.99 -5.16 12.75
C VAL A 159 0.37 -5.80 12.99
N ARG A 160 1.32 -5.02 13.48
CA ARG A 160 2.65 -5.47 13.91
C ARG A 160 2.80 -5.36 15.40
N PHE A 161 3.29 -6.39 16.03
CA PHE A 161 3.68 -6.36 17.44
C PHE A 161 5.18 -6.12 17.56
N THR A 162 5.54 -5.19 18.42
CA THR A 162 6.85 -5.07 19.06
C THR A 162 6.72 -5.54 20.50
N ASP A 163 7.79 -5.55 21.28
CA ASP A 163 7.80 -6.18 22.62
C ASP A 163 6.69 -5.65 23.53
N THR A 164 6.36 -4.38 23.48
CA THR A 164 5.44 -3.71 24.42
C THR A 164 4.28 -2.95 23.78
N TRP A 165 4.21 -2.87 22.46
CA TRP A 165 3.13 -2.19 21.74
C TRP A 165 2.78 -2.85 20.43
N ALA A 166 1.64 -2.48 19.86
CA ALA A 166 1.25 -2.85 18.51
C ALA A 166 1.21 -1.60 17.61
N GLU A 167 1.72 -1.72 16.41
CA GLU A 167 1.55 -0.76 15.31
C GLU A 167 0.39 -1.23 14.45
N VAL A 168 -0.65 -0.43 14.37
CA VAL A 168 -1.85 -0.69 13.57
C VAL A 168 -1.82 0.21 12.35
N PHE A 169 -1.59 -0.36 11.18
CA PHE A 169 -1.58 0.37 9.91
C PHE A 169 -3.00 0.52 9.39
N VAL A 170 -3.35 1.75 9.03
CA VAL A 170 -4.74 2.11 8.70
C VAL A 170 -4.83 2.86 7.37
N GLU A 171 -5.91 2.63 6.63
CA GLU A 171 -6.25 3.47 5.46
C GLU A 171 -6.85 4.81 5.87
N LYS A 172 -7.63 4.80 6.95
CA LYS A 172 -8.13 5.99 7.64
C LYS A 172 -7.93 5.82 9.13
N GLU A 173 -7.81 6.93 9.84
CA GLU A 173 -7.71 6.92 11.29
C GLU A 173 -8.91 6.19 11.91
N VAL A 174 -8.61 5.23 12.77
CA VAL A 174 -9.61 4.46 13.53
C VAL A 174 -9.77 5.11 14.90
N CYS A 175 -11.00 5.33 15.34
CA CYS A 175 -11.23 5.93 16.64
C CYS A 175 -10.80 4.99 17.77
N GLU A 176 -10.31 5.56 18.87
CA GLU A 176 -9.82 4.82 20.02
C GLU A 176 -10.85 3.84 20.59
N GLU A 177 -12.14 4.20 20.54
CA GLU A 177 -13.22 3.34 21.02
C GLU A 177 -13.30 2.03 20.24
N GLN A 178 -13.18 2.06 18.91
CA GLN A 178 -13.18 0.86 18.07
C GLN A 178 -11.96 -0.02 18.34
N LEU A 179 -10.79 0.60 18.52
CA LEU A 179 -9.56 -0.11 18.87
C LEU A 179 -9.68 -0.79 20.25
N CYS A 180 -10.23 -0.07 21.24
CA CYS A 180 -10.48 -0.63 22.58
C CYS A 180 -11.47 -1.79 22.55
N GLN A 181 -12.55 -1.68 21.78
CA GLN A 181 -13.54 -2.75 21.61
C GLN A 181 -12.89 -4.01 21.01
N ALA A 182 -12.11 -3.86 19.96
CA ALA A 182 -11.41 -4.98 19.30
C ALA A 182 -10.42 -5.66 20.25
N VAL A 183 -9.60 -4.89 20.97
CA VAL A 183 -8.64 -5.44 21.93
C VAL A 183 -9.35 -6.17 23.09
N THR A 184 -10.45 -5.61 23.60
CA THR A 184 -11.24 -6.24 24.68
C THR A 184 -11.95 -7.49 24.18
N ALA A 185 -12.42 -7.54 22.94
CA ALA A 185 -13.03 -8.71 22.33
C ALA A 185 -12.05 -9.89 22.19
N ALA A 186 -10.76 -9.60 22.04
CA ALA A 186 -9.71 -10.62 21.96
C ALA A 186 -9.46 -11.34 23.28
N GLY A 187 -9.79 -10.72 24.43
CA GLY A 187 -9.56 -11.30 25.76
C GLY A 187 -9.49 -10.25 26.88
N ALA A 188 -8.88 -10.60 28.00
CA ALA A 188 -8.70 -9.72 29.16
C ALA A 188 -7.53 -8.73 28.94
N TYR A 189 -7.52 -8.04 27.82
CA TYR A 189 -6.49 -7.07 27.42
C TYR A 189 -7.05 -5.67 27.44
N SER A 190 -6.19 -4.67 27.61
CA SER A 190 -6.59 -3.27 27.54
C SER A 190 -5.55 -2.41 26.85
N ILE A 191 -6.02 -1.33 26.22
CA ILE A 191 -5.17 -0.26 25.69
C ILE A 191 -4.93 0.75 26.82
N GLN A 192 -3.68 1.05 27.09
CA GLN A 192 -3.28 2.07 28.06
C GLN A 192 -3.15 3.46 27.40
N ARG A 193 -2.75 3.47 26.12
CA ARG A 193 -2.55 4.69 25.34
C ARG A 193 -2.56 4.38 23.85
N VAL A 194 -3.07 5.31 23.09
CA VAL A 194 -2.99 5.35 21.62
C VAL A 194 -2.18 6.60 21.21
N ASP A 195 -1.19 6.41 20.33
CA ASP A 195 -0.39 7.51 19.73
C ASP A 195 -0.54 7.51 18.21
#